data_9dceedf441be1a9765b4926fbf83004d
#
_entry.id   9dceedf441be1a9765b4926fbf83004d
#
_cell.length_a   1.000
_cell.length_b   1.000
_cell.length_c   1.000
_cell.angle_alpha   90.00
_cell.angle_beta   90.00
_cell.angle_gamma   90.00
#
_symmetry.space_group_name_H-M   'P 1'
#
loop_
_entity.id
_entity.type
_entity.pdbx_description
1 polymer ?
#
loop_
_entity_poly.entity_id
_entity_poly.type
_entity_poly.pdbx_seq_one_letter_code
_entity_poly.pdbx_strand_id
1 'polypeptide(L)'
;MNKAVIGLQWGDEGKGKIVDYLSEDFDLVVRYQGGNNAGHTVIVDDTTYKLNLIPSGVIRGKICFLGQGVVLDPNHFSNEYDQIKKKINNPKIYLSSNISLILDYHKQLDKINESILNTEKKIGTTSKGIGPAYQDKVGRKSIKLYDLKSKKIIEEKMHSIKKFYDPILESFNESTINIEQTIQDLLSFYDLIKQNYTSNVLFENIKLIEQFMKTLNKRSEHKLIMTSRMTICELV
;
A
#
# COMPACT_ATOMS: atom_id res chain seq x y z
N MET A 1 -13.96 -14.92 -16.17
CA MET A 1 -13.66 -13.60 -16.79
C MET A 1 -13.03 -12.71 -15.72
N ASN A 2 -11.92 -12.04 -16.02
CA ASN A 2 -11.28 -11.11 -15.08
C ASN A 2 -11.91 -9.71 -15.24
N LYS A 3 -11.96 -8.94 -14.14
CA LYS A 3 -12.54 -7.58 -14.12
C LYS A 3 -11.56 -6.58 -13.52
N ALA A 4 -11.63 -5.32 -13.96
CA ALA A 4 -10.96 -4.19 -13.34
C ALA A 4 -11.99 -3.14 -12.92
N VAL A 5 -11.88 -2.65 -11.68
CA VAL A 5 -12.69 -1.55 -11.16
C VAL A 5 -11.82 -0.31 -11.12
N ILE A 6 -12.13 0.68 -11.91
CA ILE A 6 -11.42 1.96 -12.01
C ILE A 6 -12.37 3.11 -11.66
N GLY A 7 -11.81 4.19 -11.09
CA GLY A 7 -12.53 5.44 -10.85
C GLY A 7 -12.36 6.39 -12.03
N LEU A 8 -13.43 7.12 -12.35
CA LEU A 8 -13.45 8.13 -13.40
C LEU A 8 -13.59 9.56 -12.83
N GLN A 9 -13.52 9.69 -11.51
CA GLN A 9 -13.60 10.97 -10.77
C GLN A 9 -12.42 11.10 -9.79
N TRP A 10 -12.41 12.15 -8.99
CA TRP A 10 -11.32 12.51 -8.08
C TRP A 10 -11.28 11.71 -6.75
N GLY A 11 -11.91 10.58 -6.65
CA GLY A 11 -12.03 9.76 -5.45
C GLY A 11 -13.49 9.67 -4.98
N ASP A 12 -13.71 8.95 -3.89
CA ASP A 12 -15.01 8.80 -3.19
C ASP A 12 -16.19 8.27 -4.05
N GLU A 13 -15.91 7.68 -5.23
CA GLU A 13 -16.94 7.11 -6.12
C GLU A 13 -17.53 5.79 -5.57
N GLY A 14 -17.11 5.35 -4.42
CA GLY A 14 -17.62 4.10 -3.83
C GLY A 14 -17.01 2.82 -4.40
N LYS A 15 -15.84 2.90 -5.07
CA LYS A 15 -15.11 1.72 -5.61
C LYS A 15 -15.00 0.57 -4.61
N GLY A 16 -14.75 0.87 -3.34
CA GLY A 16 -14.64 -0.15 -2.29
C GLY A 16 -15.88 -1.00 -2.12
N LYS A 17 -17.08 -0.41 -2.19
CA LYS A 17 -18.37 -1.12 -2.13
C LYS A 17 -18.58 -1.99 -3.36
N ILE A 18 -18.25 -1.47 -4.54
CA ILE A 18 -18.39 -2.24 -5.80
C ILE A 18 -17.44 -3.44 -5.80
N VAL A 19 -16.19 -3.25 -5.34
CA VAL A 19 -15.23 -4.35 -5.24
C VAL A 19 -15.69 -5.39 -4.21
N ASP A 20 -16.23 -4.96 -3.06
CA ASP A 20 -16.77 -5.87 -2.06
C ASP A 20 -17.92 -6.69 -2.64
N TYR A 21 -18.90 -6.04 -3.26
CA TYR A 21 -20.04 -6.72 -3.91
C TYR A 21 -19.57 -7.73 -4.96
N LEU A 22 -18.66 -7.31 -5.86
CA LEU A 22 -18.17 -8.19 -6.92
C LEU A 22 -17.27 -9.30 -6.41
N SER A 23 -16.61 -9.12 -5.27
CA SER A 23 -15.62 -10.09 -4.75
C SER A 23 -16.21 -11.45 -4.43
N GLU A 24 -17.54 -11.57 -4.26
CA GLU A 24 -18.21 -12.87 -4.07
C GLU A 24 -17.93 -13.83 -5.22
N ASP A 25 -17.91 -13.34 -6.45
CA ASP A 25 -17.73 -14.13 -7.68
C ASP A 25 -16.26 -14.38 -8.05
N PHE A 26 -15.29 -13.86 -7.26
CA PHE A 26 -13.87 -13.88 -7.60
C PHE A 26 -13.05 -14.64 -6.56
N ASP A 27 -11.96 -15.25 -7.00
CA ASP A 27 -11.02 -15.99 -6.14
C ASP A 27 -9.91 -15.08 -5.58
N LEU A 28 -9.55 -14.02 -6.35
CA LEU A 28 -8.47 -13.10 -6.03
C LEU A 28 -8.92 -11.66 -6.19
N VAL A 29 -8.62 -10.84 -5.17
CA VAL A 29 -8.80 -9.39 -5.21
C VAL A 29 -7.45 -8.71 -5.17
N VAL A 30 -7.11 -7.97 -6.21
CA VAL A 30 -5.83 -7.26 -6.35
C VAL A 30 -6.02 -5.77 -6.22
N ARG A 31 -5.30 -5.17 -5.29
CA ARG A 31 -5.08 -3.72 -5.25
C ARG A 31 -3.75 -3.43 -5.93
N TYR A 32 -3.79 -2.84 -7.12
CA TYR A 32 -2.59 -2.67 -7.91
C TYR A 32 -1.86 -1.34 -7.66
N GLN A 33 -2.53 -0.31 -7.12
CA GLN A 33 -1.92 0.99 -6.79
C GLN A 33 -2.70 1.75 -5.71
N GLY A 34 -2.22 2.96 -5.34
CA GLY A 34 -2.76 3.80 -4.28
C GLY A 34 -2.04 3.56 -2.94
N GLY A 35 -2.54 4.16 -1.89
CA GLY A 35 -2.03 4.05 -0.52
C GLY A 35 -3.17 3.99 0.49
N ASN A 36 -2.89 4.31 1.75
CA ASN A 36 -3.87 4.31 2.83
C ASN A 36 -4.62 5.64 3.00
N ASN A 37 -4.65 6.49 1.95
CA ASN A 37 -5.26 7.82 2.00
C ASN A 37 -6.80 7.80 2.09
N ALA A 38 -7.47 6.79 1.53
CA ALA A 38 -8.93 6.67 1.61
C ALA A 38 -9.34 5.41 2.37
N GLY A 39 -10.32 5.54 3.26
CA GLY A 39 -10.93 4.43 3.99
C GLY A 39 -12.28 4.03 3.40
N HIS A 40 -12.69 2.79 3.65
CA HIS A 40 -14.06 2.36 3.43
C HIS A 40 -14.50 1.44 4.57
N THR A 41 -15.76 1.55 4.90
CA THR A 41 -16.39 0.69 5.88
C THR A 41 -17.23 -0.36 5.17
N VAL A 42 -17.03 -1.61 5.54
CA VAL A 42 -17.81 -2.74 5.07
C VAL A 42 -18.48 -3.38 6.27
N ILE A 43 -19.75 -3.72 6.16
CA ILE A 43 -20.51 -4.41 7.20
C ILE A 43 -20.90 -5.78 6.64
N VAL A 44 -20.51 -6.83 7.34
CA VAL A 44 -20.86 -8.22 7.01
C VAL A 44 -21.27 -8.91 8.31
N ASP A 45 -22.45 -9.53 8.31
CA ASP A 45 -23.01 -10.24 9.48
C ASP A 45 -22.91 -9.41 10.77
N ASP A 46 -23.42 -8.17 10.74
CA ASP A 46 -23.37 -7.17 11.82
C ASP A 46 -21.97 -6.77 12.32
N THR A 47 -20.93 -7.27 11.67
CA THR A 47 -19.54 -6.93 11.98
C THR A 47 -19.04 -5.80 11.07
N THR A 48 -18.61 -4.70 11.68
CA THR A 48 -18.05 -3.54 10.95
C THR A 48 -16.54 -3.72 10.73
N TYR A 49 -16.11 -3.61 9.48
CA TYR A 49 -14.71 -3.61 9.06
C TYR A 49 -14.34 -2.24 8.50
N LYS A 50 -13.30 -1.62 9.05
CA LYS A 50 -12.73 -0.37 8.53
C LYS A 50 -11.43 -0.70 7.80
N LEU A 51 -11.45 -0.59 6.47
CA LEU A 51 -10.31 -0.92 5.61
C LEU A 51 -9.79 0.33 4.91
N ASN A 52 -8.47 0.48 4.85
CA ASN A 52 -7.81 1.56 4.12
C ASN A 52 -6.90 1.01 3.02
N LEU A 53 -6.09 0.02 3.33
CA LEU A 53 -5.04 -0.51 2.47
C LEU A 53 -5.37 -1.92 1.98
N ILE A 54 -5.83 -2.79 2.86
CA ILE A 54 -6.13 -4.18 2.54
C ILE A 54 -7.42 -4.28 1.72
N PRO A 55 -7.44 -5.07 0.63
CA PRO A 55 -8.64 -5.25 -0.18
C PRO A 55 -9.81 -5.88 0.60
N SER A 56 -11.03 -5.41 0.35
CA SER A 56 -12.25 -5.90 1.03
C SER A 56 -12.53 -7.39 0.83
N GLY A 57 -12.02 -7.99 -0.23
CA GLY A 57 -12.14 -9.44 -0.45
C GLY A 57 -11.64 -10.31 0.70
N VAL A 58 -10.76 -9.76 1.57
CA VAL A 58 -10.28 -10.48 2.77
C VAL A 58 -11.44 -10.86 3.69
N ILE A 59 -12.45 -10.01 3.81
CA ILE A 59 -13.63 -10.22 4.66
C ILE A 59 -14.42 -11.45 4.19
N ARG A 60 -14.43 -11.69 2.88
CA ARG A 60 -15.10 -12.82 2.23
C ARG A 60 -14.19 -14.03 2.04
N GLY A 61 -13.07 -14.09 2.77
CA GLY A 61 -12.12 -15.22 2.71
C GLY A 61 -11.37 -15.36 1.40
N LYS A 62 -11.41 -14.32 0.53
CA LYS A 62 -10.71 -14.33 -0.77
C LYS A 62 -9.22 -14.11 -0.59
N ILE A 63 -8.42 -14.55 -1.57
CA ILE A 63 -7.02 -14.19 -1.63
C ILE A 63 -6.92 -12.72 -1.99
N CYS A 64 -6.18 -11.94 -1.19
CA CYS A 64 -5.93 -10.53 -1.42
C CYS A 64 -4.46 -10.30 -1.78
N PHE A 65 -4.22 -9.44 -2.75
CA PHE A 65 -2.88 -9.12 -3.20
C PHE A 65 -2.68 -7.60 -3.31
N LEU A 66 -1.60 -7.10 -2.71
CA LEU A 66 -1.15 -5.72 -2.90
C LEU A 66 -0.03 -5.69 -3.93
N GLY A 67 -0.29 -5.04 -5.07
CA GLY A 67 0.63 -4.96 -6.20
C GLY A 67 1.73 -3.93 -6.01
N GLN A 68 2.72 -3.98 -6.89
CA GLN A 68 3.90 -3.09 -6.85
C GLN A 68 3.57 -1.60 -7.03
N GLY A 69 2.40 -1.28 -7.61
CA GLY A 69 1.94 0.09 -7.76
C GLY A 69 1.55 0.76 -6.44
N VAL A 70 1.26 -0.02 -5.39
CA VAL A 70 0.91 0.49 -4.07
C VAL A 70 2.10 1.17 -3.40
N VAL A 71 1.84 2.23 -2.63
CA VAL A 71 2.75 2.76 -1.59
C VAL A 71 2.18 2.37 -0.23
N LEU A 72 2.99 1.75 0.62
CA LEU A 72 2.55 1.07 1.83
C LEU A 72 3.18 1.71 3.07
N ASP A 73 2.34 2.19 3.98
CA ASP A 73 2.75 2.59 5.33
C ASP A 73 2.85 1.34 6.22
N PRO A 74 4.06 0.96 6.70
CA PRO A 74 4.27 -0.23 7.51
C PRO A 74 3.41 -0.27 8.78
N ASN A 75 3.37 0.85 9.52
CA ASN A 75 2.63 0.95 10.76
C ASN A 75 1.11 0.85 10.54
N HIS A 76 0.62 1.52 9.50
CA HIS A 76 -0.80 1.45 9.15
C HIS A 76 -1.21 0.04 8.72
N PHE A 77 -0.40 -0.60 7.88
CA PHE A 77 -0.65 -1.98 7.45
C PHE A 77 -0.67 -2.95 8.62
N SER A 78 0.31 -2.86 9.53
CA SER A 78 0.39 -3.74 10.72
C SER A 78 -0.87 -3.63 11.56
N ASN A 79 -1.30 -2.39 11.85
CA ASN A 79 -2.50 -2.14 12.65
C ASN A 79 -3.78 -2.67 11.96
N GLU A 80 -3.91 -2.45 10.65
CA GLU A 80 -5.06 -2.93 9.87
C GLU A 80 -5.07 -4.47 9.80
N TYR A 81 -3.91 -5.07 9.58
CA TYR A 81 -3.72 -6.52 9.55
C TYR A 81 -4.08 -7.19 10.88
N ASP A 82 -3.63 -6.62 12.00
CA ASP A 82 -3.94 -7.13 13.33
C ASP A 82 -5.44 -7.05 13.66
N GLN A 83 -6.11 -5.97 13.23
CA GLN A 83 -7.57 -5.86 13.39
C GLN A 83 -8.30 -6.93 12.55
N ILE A 84 -7.82 -7.23 11.36
CA ILE A 84 -8.38 -8.28 10.52
C ILE A 84 -8.16 -9.65 11.15
N LYS A 85 -6.95 -9.94 11.63
CA LYS A 85 -6.63 -11.24 12.27
C LYS A 85 -7.48 -11.54 13.51
N LYS A 86 -7.92 -10.52 14.24
CA LYS A 86 -8.83 -10.70 15.39
C LYS A 86 -10.23 -11.18 14.98
N LYS A 87 -10.64 -10.93 13.74
CA LYS A 87 -11.99 -11.20 13.23
C LYS A 87 -12.03 -12.32 12.19
N ILE A 88 -10.91 -12.53 11.49
CA ILE A 88 -10.82 -13.50 10.39
C ILE A 88 -9.67 -14.45 10.67
N ASN A 89 -9.98 -15.74 10.73
CA ASN A 89 -8.96 -16.76 10.91
C ASN A 89 -8.16 -16.95 9.62
N ASN A 90 -6.82 -16.82 9.71
CA ASN A 90 -5.87 -17.02 8.62
C ASN A 90 -6.18 -16.20 7.34
N PRO A 91 -6.20 -14.86 7.41
CA PRO A 91 -6.46 -14.02 6.25
C PRO A 91 -5.35 -14.20 5.18
N LYS A 92 -5.75 -14.47 3.95
CA LYS A 92 -4.82 -14.71 2.83
C LYS A 92 -4.46 -13.38 2.15
N ILE A 93 -3.44 -12.71 2.68
CA ILE A 93 -2.97 -11.40 2.17
C ILE A 93 -1.51 -11.56 1.72
N TYR A 94 -1.25 -11.20 0.46
CA TYR A 94 0.07 -11.28 -0.15
C TYR A 94 0.54 -9.90 -0.62
N LEU A 95 1.84 -9.66 -0.54
CA LEU A 95 2.47 -8.39 -0.87
C LEU A 95 3.49 -8.57 -1.98
N SER A 96 3.48 -7.69 -2.98
CA SER A 96 4.56 -7.62 -3.96
C SER A 96 5.85 -7.14 -3.31
N SER A 97 6.96 -7.81 -3.61
CA SER A 97 8.30 -7.41 -3.14
C SER A 97 8.71 -5.99 -3.59
N ASN A 98 8.12 -5.49 -4.67
CA ASN A 98 8.43 -4.19 -5.26
C ASN A 98 7.58 -3.03 -4.72
N ILE A 99 6.73 -3.26 -3.71
CA ILE A 99 6.00 -2.18 -3.04
C ILE A 99 7.00 -1.19 -2.43
N SER A 100 6.78 0.09 -2.67
CA SER A 100 7.53 1.18 -2.03
C SER A 100 6.91 1.51 -0.66
N LEU A 101 7.76 1.75 0.33
CA LEU A 101 7.33 2.02 1.70
C LEU A 101 7.16 3.53 1.93
N ILE A 102 6.13 3.88 2.68
CA ILE A 102 5.92 5.22 3.21
C ILE A 102 6.65 5.28 4.55
N LEU A 103 7.56 6.24 4.70
CA LEU A 103 8.30 6.50 5.92
C LEU A 103 7.87 7.84 6.53
N ASP A 104 8.26 8.11 7.76
CA ASP A 104 7.77 9.31 8.46
C ASP A 104 8.18 10.62 7.80
N TYR A 105 9.37 10.70 7.19
CA TYR A 105 9.76 11.89 6.43
C TYR A 105 8.82 12.18 5.24
N HIS A 106 8.20 11.18 4.62
CA HIS A 106 7.18 11.41 3.60
C HIS A 106 5.95 12.13 4.18
N LYS A 107 5.56 11.77 5.42
CA LYS A 107 4.44 12.43 6.10
C LYS A 107 4.77 13.87 6.48
N GLN A 108 6.03 14.12 6.88
CA GLN A 108 6.52 15.48 7.13
C GLN A 108 6.53 16.31 5.84
N LEU A 109 7.06 15.77 4.74
CA LEU A 109 7.05 16.45 3.44
C LEU A 109 5.63 16.74 2.94
N ASP A 110 4.68 15.84 3.17
CA ASP A 110 3.28 16.04 2.80
C ASP A 110 2.66 17.23 3.55
N LYS A 111 2.97 17.37 4.86
CA LYS A 111 2.58 18.52 5.68
C LYS A 111 3.26 19.82 5.21
N ILE A 112 4.55 19.77 4.91
CA ILE A 112 5.31 20.93 4.39
C ILE A 112 4.68 21.40 3.08
N ASN A 113 4.46 20.50 2.13
CA ASN A 113 3.86 20.82 0.84
C ASN A 113 2.50 21.51 0.99
N GLU A 114 1.66 21.04 1.91
CA GLU A 114 0.36 21.65 2.19
C GLU A 114 0.49 23.02 2.87
N SER A 115 1.51 23.22 3.71
CA SER A 115 1.75 24.47 4.41
C SER A 115 2.21 25.62 3.49
N ILE A 116 2.93 25.28 2.42
CA ILE A 116 3.41 26.26 1.42
C ILE A 116 2.27 26.80 0.56
N LEU A 117 1.19 26.03 0.38
CA LEU A 117 0.06 26.42 -0.45
C LEU A 117 -0.79 27.47 0.28
N ASN A 118 -1.14 28.55 -0.42
CA ASN A 118 -2.11 29.54 0.08
C ASN A 118 -3.47 28.87 0.33
N THR A 119 -4.24 29.42 1.26
CA THR A 119 -5.53 28.87 1.73
C THR A 119 -6.48 28.51 0.57
N GLU A 120 -6.49 29.27 -0.49
CA GLU A 120 -7.31 29.05 -1.70
C GLU A 120 -6.82 27.91 -2.60
N LYS A 121 -5.57 27.48 -2.45
CA LYS A 121 -4.92 26.43 -3.25
C LYS A 121 -4.65 25.15 -2.47
N LYS A 122 -5.06 25.08 -1.21
CA LYS A 122 -4.93 23.87 -0.41
C LYS A 122 -5.77 22.76 -1.00
N ILE A 123 -5.11 21.64 -1.31
CA ILE A 123 -5.76 20.45 -1.85
C ILE A 123 -6.47 19.67 -0.74
N GLY A 124 -6.12 19.93 0.53
CA GLY A 124 -6.64 19.20 1.68
C GLY A 124 -6.06 17.79 1.73
N THR A 125 -4.74 17.67 1.74
CA THR A 125 -4.08 16.35 1.79
C THR A 125 -4.43 15.62 3.09
N THR A 126 -4.36 14.30 3.05
CA THR A 126 -4.56 13.47 4.25
C THR A 126 -3.33 13.45 5.16
N SER A 127 -2.26 14.14 4.82
CA SER A 127 -0.95 14.15 5.50
C SER A 127 -0.39 12.75 5.77
N LYS A 128 -0.69 11.80 4.89
CA LYS A 128 -0.25 10.40 4.99
C LYS A 128 1.01 10.08 4.18
N GLY A 129 1.61 11.09 3.54
CA GLY A 129 2.85 10.94 2.79
C GLY A 129 2.72 10.21 1.45
N ILE A 130 1.50 10.09 0.90
CA ILE A 130 1.26 9.35 -0.33
C ILE A 130 1.98 9.99 -1.52
N GLY A 131 1.77 11.31 -1.74
CA GLY A 131 2.40 12.06 -2.83
C GLY A 131 3.93 11.98 -2.79
N PRO A 132 4.58 12.38 -1.68
CA PRO A 132 6.03 12.26 -1.54
C PRO A 132 6.56 10.84 -1.73
N ALA A 133 5.85 9.80 -1.24
CA ALA A 133 6.27 8.42 -1.46
C ALA A 133 6.20 8.00 -2.94
N TYR A 134 5.22 8.50 -3.70
CA TYR A 134 5.19 8.30 -5.15
C TYR A 134 6.30 9.06 -5.87
N GLN A 135 6.63 10.29 -5.44
CA GLN A 135 7.77 11.04 -5.97
C GLN A 135 9.08 10.24 -5.80
N ASP A 136 9.32 9.69 -4.62
CA ASP A 136 10.50 8.86 -4.36
C ASP A 136 10.49 7.55 -5.12
N LYS A 137 9.32 6.94 -5.30
CA LYS A 137 9.16 5.74 -6.10
C LYS A 137 9.57 5.98 -7.56
N VAL A 138 9.07 7.04 -8.18
CA VAL A 138 9.41 7.42 -9.55
C VAL A 138 10.85 7.92 -9.63
N GLY A 139 11.30 8.69 -8.64
CA GLY A 139 12.66 9.18 -8.48
C GLY A 139 13.70 8.12 -8.11
N ARG A 140 13.29 6.84 -7.94
CA ARG A 140 14.15 5.69 -7.59
C ARG A 140 14.88 5.83 -6.26
N LYS A 141 14.33 6.60 -5.32
CA LYS A 141 14.89 6.83 -3.98
C LYS A 141 14.21 5.96 -2.91
N SER A 142 13.03 5.40 -3.22
CA SER A 142 12.22 4.68 -2.24
C SER A 142 12.90 3.44 -1.67
N ILE A 143 12.65 3.15 -0.41
CA ILE A 143 12.86 1.83 0.18
C ILE A 143 11.70 0.93 -0.25
N LYS A 144 12.02 -0.27 -0.71
CA LYS A 144 11.05 -1.27 -1.15
C LYS A 144 11.02 -2.46 -0.21
N LEU A 145 9.94 -3.23 -0.24
CA LEU A 145 9.81 -4.42 0.61
C LEU A 145 10.97 -5.41 0.44
N TYR A 146 11.50 -5.60 -0.76
CA TYR A 146 12.62 -6.52 -0.97
C TYR A 146 13.92 -6.03 -0.32
N ASP A 147 14.09 -4.72 -0.10
CA ASP A 147 15.27 -4.16 0.57
C ASP A 147 15.34 -4.62 2.03
N LEU A 148 14.18 -4.91 2.65
CA LEU A 148 14.10 -5.31 4.06
C LEU A 148 14.80 -6.62 4.38
N LYS A 149 15.18 -7.40 3.36
CA LYS A 149 16.00 -8.62 3.51
C LYS A 149 17.42 -8.33 3.97
N SER A 150 17.90 -7.09 3.81
CA SER A 150 19.27 -6.72 4.11
C SER A 150 19.33 -5.39 4.87
N LYS A 151 19.67 -5.49 6.18
CA LYS A 151 19.88 -4.31 7.00
C LYS A 151 20.90 -3.34 6.38
N LYS A 152 21.98 -3.86 5.78
CA LYS A 152 23.00 -3.05 5.11
C LYS A 152 22.41 -2.21 3.95
N ILE A 153 21.53 -2.80 3.12
CA ILE A 153 20.90 -2.07 2.02
C ILE A 153 19.99 -0.97 2.55
N ILE A 154 19.24 -1.25 3.63
CA ILE A 154 18.37 -0.24 4.26
C ILE A 154 19.24 0.91 4.78
N GLU A 155 20.34 0.62 5.49
CA GLU A 155 21.26 1.62 6.04
C GLU A 155 21.83 2.53 4.94
N GLU A 156 22.37 1.94 3.86
CA GLU A 156 22.93 2.68 2.72
C GLU A 156 21.88 3.62 2.08
N LYS A 157 20.68 3.11 1.85
CA LYS A 157 19.57 3.92 1.31
C LYS A 157 19.13 5.01 2.27
N MET A 158 18.99 4.72 3.57
CA MET A 158 18.60 5.69 4.57
C MET A 158 19.60 6.82 4.72
N HIS A 159 20.91 6.55 4.66
CA HIS A 159 21.93 7.59 4.64
C HIS A 159 21.80 8.52 3.43
N SER A 160 21.52 7.96 2.23
CA SER A 160 21.30 8.74 1.02
C SER A 160 20.02 9.60 1.11
N ILE A 161 18.93 9.03 1.63
CA ILE A 161 17.66 9.70 1.86
C ILE A 161 17.85 10.84 2.87
N LYS A 162 18.48 10.58 4.01
CA LYS A 162 18.77 11.57 5.04
C LYS A 162 19.58 12.75 4.50
N LYS A 163 20.66 12.46 3.78
CA LYS A 163 21.50 13.51 3.16
C LYS A 163 20.71 14.42 2.22
N PHE A 164 19.68 13.88 1.54
CA PHE A 164 18.88 14.63 0.59
C PHE A 164 17.76 15.42 1.29
N TYR A 165 17.07 14.83 2.25
CA TYR A 165 15.86 15.41 2.82
C TYR A 165 16.08 16.20 4.12
N ASP A 166 17.08 15.90 4.94
CA ASP A 166 17.30 16.64 6.18
C ASP A 166 17.45 18.14 5.98
N PRO A 167 18.22 18.65 4.98
CA PRO A 167 18.28 20.10 4.73
C PRO A 167 16.92 20.73 4.44
N ILE A 168 16.03 19.98 3.79
CA ILE A 168 14.67 20.43 3.51
C ILE A 168 13.86 20.47 4.79
N LEU A 169 13.86 19.38 5.57
CA LEU A 169 13.13 19.27 6.83
C LEU A 169 13.57 20.36 7.83
N GLU A 170 14.86 20.57 7.99
CA GLU A 170 15.43 21.60 8.87
C GLU A 170 15.01 23.01 8.45
N SER A 171 14.94 23.30 7.14
CA SER A 171 14.50 24.60 6.64
C SER A 171 13.04 24.96 7.01
N PHE A 172 12.23 23.94 7.32
CA PHE A 172 10.86 24.07 7.79
C PHE A 172 10.67 23.78 9.29
N ASN A 173 11.77 23.72 10.07
CA ASN A 173 11.79 23.39 11.50
C ASN A 173 11.17 22.02 11.83
N GLU A 174 11.21 21.09 10.88
CA GLU A 174 10.82 19.69 11.12
C GLU A 174 12.01 18.86 11.64
N SER A 175 11.71 17.76 12.32
CA SER A 175 12.74 16.86 12.84
C SER A 175 13.47 16.13 11.72
N THR A 176 14.78 15.97 11.86
CA THR A 176 15.63 15.19 10.94
C THR A 176 15.31 13.70 11.02
N ILE A 177 15.68 12.98 9.97
CA ILE A 177 15.44 11.54 9.86
C ILE A 177 16.26 10.77 10.89
N ASN A 178 15.60 9.99 11.76
CA ASN A 178 16.23 9.06 12.67
C ASN A 178 16.44 7.70 11.99
N ILE A 179 17.66 7.46 11.50
CA ILE A 179 17.99 6.23 10.75
C ILE A 179 17.80 4.98 11.61
N GLU A 180 18.30 4.99 12.84
CA GLU A 180 18.29 3.81 13.73
C GLU A 180 16.86 3.38 14.04
N GLN A 181 16.00 4.32 14.44
CA GLN A 181 14.61 4.04 14.72
C GLN A 181 13.87 3.53 13.47
N THR A 182 14.10 4.18 12.32
CA THR A 182 13.47 3.78 11.06
C THR A 182 13.86 2.35 10.66
N ILE A 183 15.14 1.99 10.82
CA ILE A 183 15.61 0.63 10.52
C ILE A 183 14.98 -0.38 11.46
N GLN A 184 14.90 -0.08 12.75
CA GLN A 184 14.29 -0.96 13.74
C GLN A 184 12.82 -1.22 13.42
N ASP A 185 12.06 -0.17 13.07
CA ASP A 185 10.65 -0.27 12.70
C ASP A 185 10.47 -1.10 11.43
N LEU A 186 11.32 -0.89 10.42
CA LEU A 186 11.28 -1.63 9.16
C LEU A 186 11.62 -3.11 9.35
N LEU A 187 12.58 -3.46 10.17
CA LEU A 187 12.92 -4.85 10.46
C LEU A 187 11.81 -5.55 11.25
N SER A 188 11.21 -4.87 12.22
CA SER A 188 10.05 -5.37 12.96
C SER A 188 8.86 -5.62 12.03
N PHE A 189 8.62 -4.71 11.11
CA PHE A 189 7.61 -4.90 10.07
C PHE A 189 7.92 -6.07 9.14
N TYR A 190 9.18 -6.25 8.76
CA TYR A 190 9.59 -7.38 7.93
C TYR A 190 9.32 -8.72 8.62
N ASP A 191 9.61 -8.83 9.92
CA ASP A 191 9.32 -10.04 10.68
C ASP A 191 7.84 -10.38 10.74
N LEU A 192 6.97 -9.37 10.79
CA LEU A 192 5.53 -9.54 10.72
C LEU A 192 5.06 -10.11 9.37
N ILE A 193 5.62 -9.61 8.28
CA ILE A 193 5.11 -9.91 6.92
C ILE A 193 5.83 -11.05 6.21
N LYS A 194 6.99 -11.51 6.70
CA LYS A 194 7.85 -12.46 5.96
C LYS A 194 7.17 -13.75 5.53
N GLN A 195 6.16 -14.21 6.28
CA GLN A 195 5.36 -15.39 5.91
C GLN A 195 4.37 -15.11 4.76
N ASN A 196 3.99 -13.85 4.56
CA ASN A 196 3.05 -13.40 3.52
C ASN A 196 3.77 -12.71 2.37
N TYR A 197 5.11 -12.70 2.41
CA TYR A 197 5.94 -12.00 1.45
C TYR A 197 6.26 -12.90 0.25
N THR A 198 5.99 -12.40 -0.94
CA THR A 198 6.28 -13.11 -2.18
C THR A 198 7.43 -12.43 -2.93
N SER A 199 8.60 -13.06 -2.93
CA SER A 199 9.83 -12.49 -3.50
C SER A 199 9.91 -12.54 -5.03
N ASN A 200 9.12 -13.38 -5.67
CA ASN A 200 9.35 -13.78 -7.06
C ASN A 200 8.31 -13.26 -8.05
N VAL A 201 7.42 -12.36 -7.66
CA VAL A 201 6.31 -12.00 -8.54
C VAL A 201 6.27 -10.50 -8.78
N LEU A 202 6.71 -10.12 -9.97
CA LEU A 202 6.45 -8.82 -10.58
C LEU A 202 5.05 -8.88 -11.21
N PHE A 203 4.02 -8.47 -10.48
CA PHE A 203 2.67 -8.44 -11.04
C PHE A 203 2.47 -7.17 -11.86
N GLU A 204 2.91 -7.21 -13.09
CA GLU A 204 2.67 -6.14 -14.05
C GLU A 204 1.48 -6.45 -14.98
N ASN A 205 1.12 -7.72 -15.08
CA ASN A 205 0.04 -8.14 -15.97
C ASN A 205 -0.78 -9.32 -15.42
N ILE A 206 -1.96 -9.52 -15.96
CA ILE A 206 -2.92 -10.56 -15.57
C ILE A 206 -2.32 -11.97 -15.65
N LYS A 207 -1.51 -12.26 -16.68
CA LYS A 207 -0.91 -13.59 -16.86
C LYS A 207 -0.01 -13.99 -15.70
N LEU A 208 0.80 -13.06 -15.18
CA LEU A 208 1.65 -13.32 -14.02
C LEU A 208 0.83 -13.54 -12.75
N ILE A 209 -0.25 -12.79 -12.57
CA ILE A 209 -1.19 -12.99 -11.45
C ILE A 209 -1.85 -14.37 -11.56
N GLU A 210 -2.31 -14.77 -12.73
CA GLU A 210 -2.90 -16.09 -12.96
C GLU A 210 -1.90 -17.22 -12.70
N GLN A 211 -0.64 -17.06 -13.13
CA GLN A 211 0.42 -18.02 -12.82
C GLN A 211 0.68 -18.14 -11.32
N PHE A 212 0.69 -17.02 -10.59
CA PHE A 212 0.80 -16.99 -9.14
C PHE A 212 -0.37 -17.75 -8.48
N MET A 213 -1.59 -17.49 -8.93
CA MET A 213 -2.78 -18.18 -8.43
C MET A 213 -2.72 -19.70 -8.64
N LYS A 214 -2.27 -20.14 -9.81
CA LYS A 214 -2.04 -21.57 -10.11
C LYS A 214 -1.03 -22.18 -9.14
N THR A 215 0.05 -21.44 -8.84
CA THR A 215 1.07 -21.88 -7.89
C THR A 215 0.51 -22.04 -6.49
N LEU A 216 -0.30 -21.07 -6.02
CA LEU A 216 -0.89 -21.11 -4.68
C LEU A 216 -1.91 -22.21 -4.50
N ASN A 217 -2.81 -22.41 -5.45
CA ASN A 217 -3.98 -23.28 -5.28
C ASN A 217 -3.96 -24.53 -6.18
N LYS A 218 -2.98 -24.69 -7.07
CA LYS A 218 -2.90 -25.80 -8.05
C LYS A 218 -4.18 -26.01 -8.89
N ARG A 219 -5.00 -24.95 -9.08
CA ARG A 219 -6.21 -24.96 -9.91
C ARG A 219 -5.92 -24.40 -11.30
N SER A 220 -6.69 -24.85 -12.29
CA SER A 220 -6.52 -24.46 -13.70
C SER A 220 -7.21 -23.15 -14.06
N GLU A 221 -8.27 -22.77 -13.37
CA GLU A 221 -9.07 -21.57 -13.66
C GLU A 221 -9.32 -20.76 -12.39
N HIS A 222 -9.04 -19.46 -12.48
CA HIS A 222 -9.27 -18.50 -11.41
C HIS A 222 -9.89 -17.22 -11.94
N LYS A 223 -10.79 -16.65 -11.14
CA LYS A 223 -11.38 -15.35 -11.39
C LYS A 223 -10.70 -14.28 -10.56
N LEU A 224 -10.30 -13.21 -11.21
CA LEU A 224 -9.55 -12.09 -10.64
C LEU A 224 -10.37 -10.80 -10.76
N ILE A 225 -10.40 -10.02 -9.67
CA ILE A 225 -10.81 -8.62 -9.70
C ILE A 225 -9.65 -7.73 -9.28
N MET A 226 -9.40 -6.69 -10.06
CA MET A 226 -8.40 -5.67 -9.78
C MET A 226 -9.07 -4.37 -9.36
N THR A 227 -8.49 -3.68 -8.41
CA THR A 227 -8.97 -2.38 -7.95
C THR A 227 -7.84 -1.39 -7.73
N SER A 228 -8.12 -0.11 -7.99
CA SER A 228 -7.29 1.02 -7.60
C SER A 228 -8.11 2.01 -6.80
N ARG A 229 -7.46 2.74 -5.89
CA ARG A 229 -8.07 3.90 -5.23
C ARG A 229 -7.60 5.23 -5.83
N MET A 230 -6.70 5.18 -6.79
CA MET A 230 -6.29 6.35 -7.57
C MET A 230 -7.28 6.59 -8.71
N THR A 231 -7.48 7.84 -9.04
CA THR A 231 -8.25 8.26 -10.23
C THR A 231 -7.45 8.01 -11.51
N ILE A 232 -8.12 7.97 -12.66
CA ILE A 232 -7.46 7.82 -13.97
C ILE A 232 -6.48 8.98 -14.23
N CYS A 233 -6.73 10.17 -13.70
CA CYS A 233 -5.83 11.33 -13.86
C CYS A 233 -4.45 11.13 -13.18
N GLU A 234 -4.32 10.16 -12.30
CA GLU A 234 -3.05 9.80 -11.65
C GLU A 234 -2.32 8.65 -12.37
N LEU A 235 -2.89 8.14 -13.47
CA LEU A 235 -2.35 7.06 -14.30
C LEU A 235 -1.59 7.54 -15.53
N VAL A 236 -1.54 8.86 -15.79
CA VAL A 236 -0.84 9.48 -16.92
C VAL A 236 0.52 10.02 -16.50
#